data_2746958c7af734f445c8630b1e3bb3ec
#
_entry.id   2746958c7af734f445c8630b1e3bb3ec
#
_cell.length_a   1.000
_cell.length_b   1.000
_cell.length_c   1.000
_cell.angle_alpha   90.00
_cell.angle_beta   90.00
_cell.angle_gamma   90.00
#
_symmetry.space_group_name_H-M   'P 1'
#
loop_
_entity.id
_entity.type
_entity.pdbx_description
1 polymer ?
#
loop_
_entity_poly.entity_id
_entity_poly.type
_entity_poly.pdbx_seq_one_letter_code
_entity_poly.pdbx_strand_id
1 'polypeptide(L)'
;MNKVLGSGLSALGCLLAAAVVVVTIPAPHAAEPVTVSYRADQDRLARLAPYPAVAPHGLPASWQPVSSGLTVGGANGAGTVTWALGYMTPDGLLASLEETNADPAAFVRRMTNSGTALPPSSVNAQAWHLSATPARGQRSMYRTSPAGFTLVVTGNATWAELRQLAASLRPVLPDRLATASP
;
A
#
# COMPACT_ATOMS: atom_id res chain seq x y z
N MET A 1 65.61 -56.25 42.95
CA MET A 1 64.55 -57.29 42.93
C MET A 1 63.34 -56.71 42.19
N ASN A 2 62.87 -57.47 41.21
CA ASN A 2 61.61 -57.36 40.42
C ASN A 2 61.47 -56.12 39.52
N LYS A 3 61.71 -56.31 38.26
CA LYS A 3 60.87 -56.75 37.13
C LYS A 3 59.40 -56.27 37.22
N VAL A 4 58.92 -55.55 36.17
CA VAL A 4 57.81 -55.90 35.25
C VAL A 4 57.78 -54.83 34.21
N LEU A 5 58.09 -55.13 33.00
CA LEU A 5 57.24 -55.32 31.77
C LEU A 5 56.00 -54.49 31.71
N GLY A 6 55.88 -53.74 30.66
CA GLY A 6 54.90 -54.06 29.72
C GLY A 6 54.09 -52.92 29.16
N SER A 7 54.00 -52.99 27.89
CA SER A 7 52.86 -52.65 27.07
C SER A 7 52.78 -51.22 26.52
N GLY A 8 53.17 -51.14 25.29
CA GLY A 8 52.77 -50.03 24.40
C GLY A 8 51.27 -50.02 24.14
N LEU A 9 50.68 -48.87 24.17
CA LEU A 9 49.38 -48.62 23.54
C LEU A 9 49.57 -47.60 22.44
N SER A 10 49.46 -48.10 21.26
CA SER A 10 49.30 -47.26 20.07
C SER A 10 48.00 -46.53 20.15
N ALA A 11 48.02 -45.21 20.30
CA ALA A 11 46.87 -44.39 20.17
C ALA A 11 46.60 -44.15 18.68
N LEU A 12 45.64 -44.84 18.15
CA LEU A 12 45.09 -44.65 16.81
C LEU A 12 44.28 -43.35 16.85
N GLY A 13 44.82 -42.27 16.32
CA GLY A 13 44.14 -40.99 16.18
C GLY A 13 43.07 -41.08 15.10
N CYS A 14 41.80 -41.18 15.48
CA CYS A 14 40.68 -40.94 14.57
C CYS A 14 40.56 -39.48 14.26
N LEU A 15 41.02 -39.06 13.08
CA LEU A 15 40.72 -37.79 12.49
C LEU A 15 39.28 -37.85 11.98
N LEU A 16 38.32 -37.30 12.76
CA LEU A 16 36.98 -37.00 12.33
C LEU A 16 37.02 -35.75 11.47
N ALA A 17 37.03 -35.94 10.16
CA ALA A 17 36.79 -34.85 9.20
C ALA A 17 35.31 -34.45 9.27
N ALA A 18 35.02 -33.35 9.99
CA ALA A 18 33.70 -32.74 9.96
C ALA A 18 33.49 -32.10 8.60
N ALA A 19 32.73 -32.76 7.72
CA ALA A 19 32.28 -32.16 6.48
C ALA A 19 31.22 -31.08 6.82
N VAL A 20 31.60 -29.82 6.74
CA VAL A 20 30.66 -28.69 6.81
C VAL A 20 29.86 -28.70 5.52
N VAL A 21 28.62 -29.21 5.57
CA VAL A 21 27.66 -29.06 4.47
C VAL A 21 27.14 -27.63 4.54
N VAL A 22 27.67 -26.74 3.68
CA VAL A 22 27.11 -25.41 3.46
C VAL A 22 25.84 -25.60 2.65
N VAL A 23 24.70 -25.64 3.36
CA VAL A 23 23.38 -25.54 2.72
C VAL A 23 23.21 -24.11 2.27
N THR A 24 23.44 -23.82 0.99
CA THR A 24 23.06 -22.56 0.37
C THR A 24 21.54 -22.54 0.28
N ILE A 25 20.87 -21.88 1.24
CA ILE A 25 19.45 -21.58 1.17
C ILE A 25 19.32 -20.52 0.06
N PRO A 26 18.64 -20.81 -1.07
CA PRO A 26 18.40 -19.77 -2.07
C PRO A 26 17.63 -18.63 -1.39
N ALA A 27 18.13 -17.40 -1.54
CA ALA A 27 17.40 -16.23 -1.06
C ALA A 27 15.99 -16.26 -1.66
N PRO A 28 14.95 -16.00 -0.85
CA PRO A 28 13.60 -15.93 -1.38
C PRO A 28 13.61 -14.88 -2.50
N HIS A 29 13.30 -15.31 -3.72
CA HIS A 29 13.06 -14.38 -4.82
C HIS A 29 11.94 -13.47 -4.35
N ALA A 30 12.20 -12.18 -4.25
CA ALA A 30 11.14 -11.20 -4.03
C ALA A 30 10.13 -11.44 -5.16
N ALA A 31 8.93 -11.93 -4.79
CA ALA A 31 7.88 -12.13 -5.76
C ALA A 31 7.65 -10.78 -6.45
N GLU A 32 7.74 -10.75 -7.78
CA GLU A 32 7.42 -9.53 -8.53
C GLU A 32 6.00 -9.11 -8.15
N PRO A 33 5.77 -7.83 -7.85
CA PRO A 33 4.45 -7.36 -7.46
C PRO A 33 3.48 -7.65 -8.61
N VAL A 34 2.44 -8.43 -8.32
CA VAL A 34 1.38 -8.72 -9.30
C VAL A 34 0.63 -7.42 -9.57
N THR A 35 0.77 -6.89 -10.77
CA THR A 35 0.05 -5.69 -11.20
C THR A 35 -1.44 -6.00 -11.33
N VAL A 36 -2.27 -5.23 -10.63
CA VAL A 36 -3.73 -5.39 -10.64
C VAL A 36 -4.38 -4.37 -11.57
N SER A 37 -5.34 -4.82 -12.39
CA SER A 37 -6.18 -3.90 -13.16
C SER A 37 -7.30 -3.35 -12.26
N TYR A 38 -7.36 -2.04 -12.08
CA TYR A 38 -8.39 -1.38 -11.28
C TYR A 38 -9.50 -0.72 -12.12
N ARG A 39 -9.46 -0.86 -13.46
CA ARG A 39 -10.43 -0.20 -14.37
C ARG A 39 -11.87 -0.61 -14.08
N ALA A 40 -12.11 -1.89 -13.85
CA ALA A 40 -13.46 -2.38 -13.55
C ALA A 40 -14.03 -1.78 -12.26
N ASP A 41 -13.20 -1.63 -11.21
CA ASP A 41 -13.61 -0.98 -9.97
C ASP A 41 -13.83 0.52 -10.17
N GLN A 42 -12.97 1.18 -10.94
CA GLN A 42 -13.12 2.59 -11.31
C GLN A 42 -14.43 2.85 -12.07
N ASP A 43 -14.78 2.01 -13.05
CA ASP A 43 -16.03 2.12 -13.79
C ASP A 43 -17.27 1.87 -12.90
N ARG A 44 -17.17 0.94 -11.99
CA ARG A 44 -18.23 0.70 -10.99
C ARG A 44 -18.35 1.87 -10.02
N LEU A 45 -17.22 2.41 -9.55
CA LEU A 45 -17.16 3.59 -8.70
C LEU A 45 -17.86 4.77 -9.37
N ALA A 46 -17.53 5.06 -10.64
CA ALA A 46 -18.14 6.14 -11.40
C ALA A 46 -19.68 6.04 -11.51
N ARG A 47 -20.21 4.81 -11.46
CA ARG A 47 -21.67 4.56 -11.51
C ARG A 47 -22.34 4.58 -10.15
N LEU A 48 -21.63 4.17 -9.09
CA LEU A 48 -22.21 3.90 -7.77
C LEU A 48 -21.94 5.02 -6.75
N ALA A 49 -20.84 5.78 -6.94
CA ALA A 49 -20.51 6.85 -6.00
C ALA A 49 -21.53 7.99 -6.08
N PRO A 50 -22.13 8.40 -4.96
CA PRO A 50 -23.04 9.55 -4.90
C PRO A 50 -22.27 10.89 -4.85
N TYR A 51 -20.99 10.87 -5.19
CA TYR A 51 -20.07 12.01 -5.17
C TYR A 51 -19.17 11.99 -6.42
N PRO A 52 -18.51 13.11 -6.77
CA PRO A 52 -17.53 13.16 -7.86
C PRO A 52 -16.29 12.33 -7.51
N ALA A 53 -16.31 11.04 -7.86
CA ALA A 53 -15.20 10.12 -7.64
C ALA A 53 -13.94 10.58 -8.38
N VAL A 54 -12.77 10.25 -7.85
CA VAL A 54 -11.48 10.58 -8.45
C VAL A 54 -10.61 9.34 -8.62
N ALA A 55 -9.74 9.36 -9.62
CA ALA A 55 -8.75 8.31 -9.83
C ALA A 55 -7.40 8.92 -10.22
N PRO A 56 -6.29 8.24 -9.97
CA PRO A 56 -4.98 8.63 -10.45
C PRO A 56 -4.93 8.61 -11.97
N HIS A 57 -4.37 9.67 -12.56
CA HIS A 57 -4.16 9.79 -13.99
C HIS A 57 -2.76 10.35 -14.27
N GLY A 58 -2.04 9.74 -15.22
CA GLY A 58 -0.72 10.21 -15.64
C GLY A 58 0.41 9.92 -14.66
N LEU A 59 0.24 8.96 -13.75
CA LEU A 59 1.36 8.43 -12.97
C LEU A 59 2.36 7.73 -13.91
N PRO A 60 3.67 7.85 -13.66
CA PRO A 60 4.68 7.11 -14.39
C PRO A 60 4.46 5.59 -14.33
N ALA A 61 4.90 4.85 -15.36
CA ALA A 61 4.76 3.39 -15.41
C ALA A 61 5.48 2.65 -14.27
N SER A 62 6.42 3.32 -13.60
CA SER A 62 7.09 2.81 -12.40
C SER A 62 6.19 2.76 -11.16
N TRP A 63 5.00 3.39 -11.19
CA TRP A 63 3.96 3.22 -10.20
C TRP A 63 3.10 2.02 -10.55
N GLN A 64 3.21 0.95 -9.79
CA GLN A 64 2.52 -0.30 -10.08
C GLN A 64 1.29 -0.46 -9.19
N PRO A 65 0.07 -0.52 -9.75
CA PRO A 65 -1.12 -0.83 -8.96
C PRO A 65 -1.04 -2.27 -8.47
N VAL A 66 -1.12 -2.46 -7.16
CA VAL A 66 -0.95 -3.77 -6.49
C VAL A 66 -2.23 -4.25 -5.80
N SER A 67 -3.18 -3.36 -5.60
CA SER A 67 -4.49 -3.72 -5.04
C SER A 67 -5.57 -2.75 -5.46
N SER A 68 -6.80 -3.25 -5.62
CA SER A 68 -8.00 -2.44 -5.80
C SER A 68 -9.17 -3.13 -5.09
N GLY A 69 -10.02 -2.36 -4.43
CA GLY A 69 -11.19 -2.89 -3.75
C GLY A 69 -12.28 -1.84 -3.64
N LEU A 70 -13.45 -2.12 -4.21
CA LEU A 70 -14.64 -1.30 -4.11
C LEU A 70 -15.65 -1.98 -3.18
N THR A 71 -16.03 -1.29 -2.12
CA THR A 71 -17.03 -1.74 -1.16
C THR A 71 -18.24 -0.83 -1.22
N VAL A 72 -19.42 -1.43 -1.31
CA VAL A 72 -20.71 -0.73 -1.20
C VAL A 72 -21.41 -1.27 0.03
N GLY A 73 -21.68 -0.41 1.01
CA GLY A 73 -22.31 -0.75 2.27
C GLY A 73 -23.65 -0.01 2.46
N GLY A 74 -24.45 -0.47 3.41
CA GLY A 74 -25.73 0.13 3.82
C GLY A 74 -26.93 -0.71 3.43
N ALA A 75 -27.99 -0.63 4.26
CA ALA A 75 -29.28 -1.25 3.95
C ALA A 75 -29.94 -0.47 2.80
N ASN A 76 -30.46 -1.18 1.79
CA ASN A 76 -31.24 -0.63 0.67
C ASN A 76 -30.47 0.22 -0.37
N GLY A 77 -29.18 0.01 -0.59
CA GLY A 77 -28.47 0.63 -1.72
C GLY A 77 -28.20 2.14 -1.61
N ALA A 78 -28.69 2.82 -0.58
CA ALA A 78 -28.34 4.22 -0.25
C ALA A 78 -27.05 4.27 0.57
N GLY A 79 -26.07 3.46 0.14
CA GLY A 79 -25.00 3.08 1.01
C GLY A 79 -23.74 3.89 0.87
N THR A 80 -22.91 3.67 1.84
CA THR A 80 -21.52 4.10 1.81
C THR A 80 -20.79 3.42 0.67
N VAL A 81 -20.17 4.19 -0.20
CA VAL A 81 -19.25 3.71 -1.23
C VAL A 81 -17.84 4.03 -0.78
N THR A 82 -17.00 3.01 -0.71
CA THR A 82 -15.59 3.15 -0.38
C THR A 82 -14.74 2.46 -1.43
N TRP A 83 -13.78 3.16 -2.00
CA TRP A 83 -12.80 2.60 -2.91
C TRP A 83 -11.41 2.74 -2.33
N ALA A 84 -10.64 1.66 -2.39
CA ALA A 84 -9.25 1.58 -1.99
C ALA A 84 -8.41 1.16 -3.19
N LEU A 85 -7.37 1.91 -3.49
CA LEU A 85 -6.44 1.63 -4.59
C LEU A 85 -5.00 1.76 -4.11
N GLY A 86 -4.29 0.63 -4.05
CA GLY A 86 -2.91 0.56 -3.58
C GLY A 86 -1.89 0.50 -4.72
N TYR A 87 -0.78 1.17 -4.51
CA TYR A 87 0.37 1.22 -5.42
C TYR A 87 1.65 0.81 -4.72
N MET A 88 2.52 0.12 -5.45
CA MET A 88 3.95 0.09 -5.20
C MET A 88 4.57 1.30 -5.90
N THR A 89 5.30 2.11 -5.14
CA THR A 89 6.01 3.29 -5.66
C THR A 89 7.32 2.90 -6.36
N PRO A 90 7.95 3.81 -7.14
CA PRO A 90 9.26 3.55 -7.73
C PRO A 90 10.33 3.12 -6.73
N ASP A 91 10.25 3.62 -5.49
CA ASP A 91 11.18 3.30 -4.41
C ASP A 91 10.83 1.99 -3.66
N GLY A 92 9.84 1.23 -4.17
CA GLY A 92 9.40 -0.04 -3.56
C GLY A 92 8.58 0.14 -2.27
N LEU A 93 8.05 1.33 -2.04
CA LEU A 93 7.20 1.65 -0.89
C LEU A 93 5.71 1.54 -1.28
N LEU A 94 4.84 1.51 -0.29
CA LEU A 94 3.40 1.44 -0.51
C LEU A 94 2.74 2.81 -0.35
N ALA A 95 1.89 3.16 -1.30
CA ALA A 95 0.99 4.29 -1.25
C ALA A 95 -0.42 3.86 -1.64
N SER A 96 -1.46 4.32 -0.96
CA SER A 96 -2.84 4.05 -1.33
C SER A 96 -3.65 5.34 -1.43
N LEU A 97 -4.64 5.31 -2.32
CA LEU A 97 -5.76 6.23 -2.35
C LEU A 97 -6.95 5.51 -1.73
N GLU A 98 -7.61 6.20 -0.81
CA GLU A 98 -8.85 5.76 -0.19
C GLU A 98 -9.88 6.88 -0.35
N GLU A 99 -11.04 6.58 -0.90
CA GLU A 99 -12.14 7.56 -0.99
C GLU A 99 -13.46 6.99 -0.52
N THR A 100 -14.29 7.81 0.13
CA THR A 100 -15.56 7.39 0.68
C THR A 100 -16.49 8.55 0.97
N ASN A 101 -17.81 8.28 1.00
CA ASN A 101 -18.83 9.14 1.59
C ASN A 101 -19.26 8.71 3.00
N ALA A 102 -18.51 7.86 3.68
CA ALA A 102 -18.71 7.52 5.08
C ALA A 102 -18.44 8.73 6.00
N ASP A 103 -18.78 8.58 7.29
CA ASP A 103 -18.45 9.59 8.30
C ASP A 103 -16.96 9.98 8.23
N PRO A 104 -16.66 11.25 7.95
CA PRO A 104 -15.30 11.69 7.69
C PRO A 104 -14.37 11.49 8.89
N ALA A 105 -14.85 11.77 10.11
CA ALA A 105 -14.01 11.72 11.29
C ALA A 105 -13.62 10.28 11.65
N ALA A 106 -14.55 9.35 11.59
CA ALA A 106 -14.30 7.94 11.83
C ALA A 106 -13.40 7.35 10.74
N PHE A 107 -13.64 7.71 9.46
CA PHE A 107 -12.84 7.24 8.33
C PHE A 107 -11.39 7.73 8.42
N VAL A 108 -11.17 9.04 8.58
CA VAL A 108 -9.84 9.62 8.71
C VAL A 108 -9.09 9.01 9.88
N ARG A 109 -9.71 8.94 11.08
CA ARG A 109 -9.08 8.33 12.26
C ARG A 109 -8.60 6.91 11.98
N ARG A 110 -9.42 6.09 11.30
CA ARG A 110 -9.08 4.72 10.94
C ARG A 110 -7.93 4.69 9.94
N MET A 111 -8.00 5.46 8.85
CA MET A 111 -7.02 5.41 7.78
C MET A 111 -5.66 6.02 8.16
N THR A 112 -5.66 6.99 9.07
CA THR A 112 -4.42 7.58 9.61
C THR A 112 -3.86 6.85 10.83
N ASN A 113 -4.53 5.78 11.30
CA ASN A 113 -4.20 5.11 12.57
C ASN A 113 -4.11 6.08 13.76
N SER A 114 -5.00 7.07 13.82
CA SER A 114 -4.99 8.13 14.83
C SER A 114 -3.64 8.85 14.96
N GLY A 115 -2.94 9.02 13.86
CA GLY A 115 -1.62 9.65 13.82
C GLY A 115 -1.61 11.10 14.28
N THR A 116 -0.43 11.60 14.59
CA THR A 116 -0.22 12.98 15.01
C THR A 116 -0.40 13.93 13.82
N ALA A 117 -1.22 14.96 14.00
CA ALA A 117 -1.43 16.00 13.00
C ALA A 117 -0.13 16.81 12.77
N LEU A 118 0.11 17.15 11.53
CA LEU A 118 1.22 17.99 11.07
C LEU A 118 0.68 19.26 10.40
N PRO A 119 1.51 20.27 10.18
CA PRO A 119 1.11 21.46 9.42
C PRO A 119 0.53 21.07 8.06
N PRO A 120 -0.55 21.70 7.62
CA PRO A 120 -1.20 21.38 6.34
C PRO A 120 -0.29 21.69 5.16
N SER A 121 -0.58 21.08 4.02
CA SER A 121 0.14 21.30 2.76
C SER A 121 -0.85 21.57 1.63
N SER A 122 -0.40 22.16 0.55
CA SER A 122 -1.21 22.37 -0.64
C SER A 122 -0.73 21.47 -1.78
N VAL A 123 -1.69 20.86 -2.51
CA VAL A 123 -1.43 20.09 -3.72
C VAL A 123 -2.48 20.52 -4.76
N ASN A 124 -2.05 20.98 -5.95
CA ASN A 124 -2.93 21.50 -6.99
C ASN A 124 -3.90 22.59 -6.46
N ALA A 125 -3.40 23.54 -5.67
CA ALA A 125 -4.16 24.61 -5.02
C ALA A 125 -5.26 24.11 -4.04
N GLN A 126 -5.23 22.85 -3.65
CA GLN A 126 -6.16 22.25 -2.67
C GLN A 126 -5.43 22.00 -1.35
N ALA A 127 -6.04 22.43 -0.24
CA ALA A 127 -5.49 22.18 1.09
C ALA A 127 -5.65 20.71 1.48
N TRP A 128 -4.58 20.13 2.03
CA TRP A 128 -4.53 18.78 2.57
C TRP A 128 -4.05 18.83 4.02
N HIS A 129 -4.75 18.15 4.89
CA HIS A 129 -4.28 17.87 6.24
C HIS A 129 -3.25 16.76 6.19
N LEU A 130 -2.21 16.88 7.01
CA LEU A 130 -1.15 15.88 7.10
C LEU A 130 -1.18 15.20 8.47
N SER A 131 -0.88 13.92 8.49
CA SER A 131 -0.74 13.14 9.73
C SER A 131 0.38 12.11 9.58
N ALA A 132 1.08 11.84 10.67
CA ALA A 132 2.10 10.81 10.72
C ALA A 132 1.89 9.87 11.91
N THR A 133 2.15 8.58 11.68
CA THR A 133 2.19 7.55 12.72
C THR A 133 3.56 6.88 12.69
N PRO A 134 4.58 7.49 13.33
CA PRO A 134 5.99 7.05 13.23
C PRO A 134 6.18 5.58 13.64
N ALA A 135 5.47 5.13 14.67
CA ALA A 135 5.55 3.75 15.15
C ALA A 135 5.15 2.70 14.07
N ARG A 136 4.46 3.14 13.01
CA ARG A 136 4.06 2.30 11.86
C ARG A 136 4.78 2.70 10.56
N GLY A 137 5.66 3.68 10.61
CA GLY A 137 6.28 4.28 9.42
C GLY A 137 5.27 4.94 8.48
N GLN A 138 4.03 5.19 8.95
CA GLN A 138 2.93 5.66 8.10
C GLN A 138 2.88 7.17 8.03
N ARG A 139 2.62 7.66 6.82
CA ARG A 139 2.30 9.05 6.49
C ARG A 139 0.95 9.10 5.81
N SER A 140 0.17 10.14 6.10
CA SER A 140 -1.17 10.29 5.53
C SER A 140 -1.45 11.74 5.17
N MET A 141 -2.08 11.93 4.04
CA MET A 141 -2.65 13.19 3.60
C MET A 141 -4.15 12.99 3.41
N TYR A 142 -4.98 13.91 3.91
CA TYR A 142 -6.42 13.76 3.76
C TYR A 142 -7.12 15.10 3.57
N ARG A 143 -8.26 15.05 2.93
CA ARG A 143 -9.18 16.17 2.81
C ARG A 143 -10.63 15.71 2.71
N THR A 144 -11.53 16.49 3.24
CA THR A 144 -12.97 16.29 3.05
C THR A 144 -13.48 17.33 2.06
N SER A 145 -14.18 16.87 1.04
CA SER A 145 -14.79 17.73 0.03
C SER A 145 -16.12 18.30 0.52
N PRO A 146 -16.46 19.56 0.18
CA PRO A 146 -17.82 20.09 0.37
C PRO A 146 -18.90 19.24 -0.29
N ALA A 147 -18.56 18.45 -1.29
CA ALA A 147 -19.47 17.51 -1.96
C ALA A 147 -19.73 16.22 -1.14
N GLY A 148 -19.35 16.16 0.14
CA GLY A 148 -19.71 15.10 1.07
C GLY A 148 -18.87 13.82 0.94
N PHE A 149 -17.64 13.90 0.45
CA PHE A 149 -16.73 12.74 0.43
C PHE A 149 -15.35 13.06 1.00
N THR A 150 -14.66 12.06 1.45
CA THR A 150 -13.32 12.16 2.04
C THR A 150 -12.32 11.39 1.21
N LEU A 151 -11.18 12.02 0.95
CA LEU A 151 -10.01 11.42 0.32
C LEU A 151 -8.90 11.27 1.36
N VAL A 152 -8.27 10.10 1.38
CA VAL A 152 -7.06 9.83 2.14
C VAL A 152 -6.02 9.23 1.21
N VAL A 153 -4.84 9.82 1.17
CA VAL A 153 -3.65 9.25 0.52
C VAL A 153 -2.68 8.86 1.63
N THR A 154 -2.37 7.58 1.75
CA THR A 154 -1.65 7.05 2.91
C THR A 154 -0.69 5.93 2.54
N GLY A 155 0.27 5.65 3.41
CA GLY A 155 1.22 4.55 3.23
C GLY A 155 2.53 4.77 3.96
N ASN A 156 3.53 3.92 3.68
CA ASN A 156 4.90 4.12 4.13
C ASN A 156 5.75 4.90 3.11
N ALA A 157 5.17 5.25 1.96
CA ALA A 157 5.77 6.09 0.94
C ALA A 157 6.25 7.45 1.48
N THR A 158 7.18 8.07 0.78
CA THR A 158 7.69 9.39 1.12
C THR A 158 6.62 10.47 0.96
N TRP A 159 6.79 11.62 1.62
CA TRP A 159 5.88 12.75 1.41
C TRP A 159 5.84 13.23 -0.04
N ALA A 160 6.95 13.11 -0.78
CA ALA A 160 7.02 13.47 -2.19
C ALA A 160 6.13 12.54 -3.03
N GLU A 161 6.21 11.24 -2.83
CA GLU A 161 5.41 10.24 -3.52
C GLU A 161 3.91 10.38 -3.17
N LEU A 162 3.56 10.56 -1.88
CA LEU A 162 2.16 10.79 -1.51
C LEU A 162 1.60 12.06 -2.17
N ARG A 163 2.39 13.16 -2.25
CA ARG A 163 1.99 14.36 -2.99
C ARG A 163 1.86 14.10 -4.48
N GLN A 164 2.73 13.30 -5.07
CA GLN A 164 2.64 12.91 -6.48
C GLN A 164 1.35 12.13 -6.77
N LEU A 165 1.01 11.17 -5.92
CA LEU A 165 -0.26 10.45 -6.01
C LEU A 165 -1.45 11.40 -5.85
N ALA A 166 -1.46 12.26 -4.84
CA ALA A 166 -2.51 13.27 -4.64
C ALA A 166 -2.62 14.25 -5.82
N ALA A 167 -1.50 14.64 -6.41
CA ALA A 167 -1.46 15.55 -7.56
C ALA A 167 -1.97 14.90 -8.85
N SER A 168 -1.93 13.59 -8.95
CA SER A 168 -2.40 12.83 -10.11
C SER A 168 -3.92 12.65 -10.16
N LEU A 169 -4.64 12.94 -9.07
CA LEU A 169 -6.07 12.70 -8.97
C LEU A 169 -6.87 13.56 -9.96
N ARG A 170 -7.74 12.91 -10.73
CA ARG A 170 -8.67 13.54 -11.68
C ARG A 170 -10.06 12.96 -11.49
N PRO A 171 -11.13 13.75 -11.75
CA PRO A 171 -12.49 13.24 -11.73
C PRO A 171 -12.65 12.05 -12.67
N VAL A 172 -13.34 11.02 -12.21
CA VAL A 172 -13.78 9.89 -13.03
C VAL A 172 -15.11 10.25 -13.65
N LEU A 173 -15.13 10.31 -14.97
CA LEU A 173 -16.39 10.51 -15.71
C LEU A 173 -17.01 9.15 -15.99
N PRO A 174 -18.30 8.95 -15.72
CA PRO A 174 -18.98 7.74 -16.15
C PRO A 174 -18.95 7.67 -17.69
N ASP A 175 -18.66 6.49 -18.20
CA ASP A 175 -18.50 6.22 -19.65
C ASP A 175 -19.85 6.33 -20.39
N ARG A 176 -20.56 7.45 -20.25
CA ARG A 176 -21.84 7.74 -20.90
C ARG A 176 -21.71 8.39 -22.27
N LEU A 177 -20.49 8.66 -22.73
CA LEU A 177 -20.27 9.37 -23.98
C LEU A 177 -19.68 8.48 -25.09
N ALA A 178 -19.43 7.22 -24.86
CA ALA A 178 -18.91 6.30 -25.88
C ALA A 178 -20.01 5.73 -26.82
N THR A 179 -21.28 6.01 -26.58
CA THR A 179 -22.40 5.47 -27.40
C THR A 179 -23.24 6.53 -28.11
N ALA A 180 -22.75 7.75 -28.22
CA ALA A 180 -23.42 8.78 -29.02
C ALA A 180 -22.49 9.27 -30.13
N SER A 181 -22.26 8.41 -31.11
CA SER A 181 -21.90 8.83 -32.47
C SER A 181 -22.99 8.32 -33.41
N PRO A 182 -23.62 9.23 -34.15
CA PRO A 182 -24.65 8.87 -35.14
C PRO A 182 -24.07 8.10 -36.32
#